data_d526de586a03d2054e11470be1347c4f
#
_entry.id   d526de586a03d2054e11470be1347c4f
#
_cell.length_a   1.000
_cell.length_b   1.000
_cell.length_c   1.000
_cell.angle_alpha   90.00
_cell.angle_beta   90.00
_cell.angle_gamma   90.00
#
_symmetry.space_group_name_H-M   'P 1'
#
loop_
_entity.id
_entity.type
_entity.pdbx_description
1 polymer ?
#
loop_
_entity_poly.entity_id
_entity_poly.type
_entity_poly.pdbx_seq_one_letter_code
_entity_poly.pdbx_strand_id
1 'polypeptide(L)'
;MKISVSFLKNKTDVRDTLEKLDKTTADFIHVDIMDGKFTNEKTMDEYDFLDCLKGIKKPLDIHLMVEDPTNYIEVLKELNPRFISVHAEIPDYKKYIDLIHSYNIGAGIAINPKTRVMNVEGLDNVEYVLVMSVNPGLGGQKLIPET
;
A
#
# COMPACT_ATOMS: atom_id res chain seq x y z
N MET A 1 7.97 12.70 13.05
CA MET A 1 8.16 11.79 11.90
C MET A 1 7.57 10.45 12.29
N LYS A 2 6.83 9.80 11.40
CA LYS A 2 6.29 8.44 11.56
C LYS A 2 7.08 7.46 10.72
N ILE A 3 7.20 6.21 11.16
CA ILE A 3 7.95 5.16 10.47
C ILE A 3 6.98 4.03 10.10
N SER A 4 6.86 3.76 8.80
CA SER A 4 6.14 2.61 8.24
C SER A 4 7.16 1.62 7.68
N VAL A 5 7.16 0.37 8.14
CA VAL A 5 8.18 -0.64 7.79
C VAL A 5 7.60 -1.69 6.88
N SER A 6 8.15 -1.81 5.66
CA SER A 6 7.79 -2.84 4.69
C SER A 6 8.55 -4.15 4.95
N PHE A 7 7.86 -5.28 4.75
CA PHE A 7 8.43 -6.63 4.78
C PHE A 7 8.52 -7.28 3.39
N LEU A 8 8.34 -6.52 2.32
CA LEU A 8 8.30 -6.97 0.93
C LEU A 8 9.46 -7.90 0.53
N LYS A 9 10.65 -7.70 1.09
CA LYS A 9 11.82 -8.54 0.81
C LYS A 9 11.78 -9.92 1.48
N ASN A 10 11.00 -10.10 2.52
CA ASN A 10 10.95 -11.37 3.25
C ASN A 10 9.81 -12.24 2.72
N LYS A 11 10.15 -13.10 1.74
CA LYS A 11 9.18 -13.99 1.07
C LYS A 11 9.02 -15.36 1.75
N THR A 12 9.85 -15.70 2.75
CA THR A 12 9.94 -17.08 3.24
C THR A 12 9.29 -17.32 4.59
N ASP A 13 9.09 -16.34 5.41
CA ASP A 13 8.45 -16.50 6.73
C ASP A 13 7.69 -15.23 7.09
N VAL A 14 6.65 -14.97 6.30
CA VAL A 14 5.88 -13.73 6.38
C VAL A 14 5.26 -13.57 7.77
N ARG A 15 4.67 -14.63 8.32
CA ARG A 15 3.98 -14.56 9.62
C ARG A 15 4.94 -14.26 10.76
N ASP A 16 6.08 -14.96 10.84
CA ASP A 16 7.09 -14.69 11.86
C ASP A 16 7.67 -13.27 11.75
N THR A 17 7.88 -12.80 10.53
CA THR A 17 8.32 -11.43 10.27
C THR A 17 7.30 -10.40 10.75
N LEU A 18 6.02 -10.60 10.46
CA LEU A 18 4.94 -9.72 10.93
C LEU A 18 4.83 -9.69 12.45
N GLU A 19 4.95 -10.84 13.11
CA GLU A 19 4.93 -10.93 14.58
C GLU A 19 6.16 -10.24 15.23
N LYS A 20 7.30 -10.24 14.55
CA LYS A 20 8.48 -9.48 14.98
C LYS A 20 8.26 -7.98 14.78
N LEU A 21 7.75 -7.56 13.62
CA LEU A 21 7.44 -6.16 13.32
C LEU A 21 6.39 -5.59 14.27
N ASP A 22 5.39 -6.38 14.63
CA ASP A 22 4.34 -5.99 15.59
C ASP A 22 4.88 -5.56 16.95
N LYS A 23 6.06 -6.09 17.33
CA LYS A 23 6.75 -5.80 18.60
C LYS A 23 7.78 -4.66 18.51
N THR A 24 8.03 -4.11 17.32
CA THR A 24 8.99 -3.01 17.13
C THR A 24 8.43 -1.66 17.55
N THR A 25 9.25 -0.62 17.52
CA THR A 25 8.86 0.77 17.75
C THR A 25 8.37 1.49 16.50
N ALA A 26 8.28 0.81 15.35
CA ALA A 26 7.68 1.37 14.14
C ALA A 26 6.22 1.79 14.39
N ASP A 27 5.77 2.85 13.72
CA ASP A 27 4.40 3.34 13.86
C ASP A 27 3.41 2.49 13.07
N PHE A 28 3.82 1.96 11.90
CA PHE A 28 2.99 1.18 10.99
C PHE A 28 3.76 -0.02 10.43
N ILE A 29 3.01 -1.03 9.99
CA ILE A 29 3.51 -2.06 9.08
C ILE A 29 3.02 -1.69 7.68
N HIS A 30 3.98 -1.53 6.74
CA HIS A 30 3.69 -1.27 5.33
C HIS A 30 3.51 -2.57 4.57
N VAL A 31 2.38 -2.70 3.89
CA VAL A 31 1.98 -3.92 3.16
C VAL A 31 1.90 -3.61 1.68
N ASP A 32 2.91 -4.03 0.93
CA ASP A 32 2.95 -3.88 -0.53
C ASP A 32 2.22 -5.03 -1.21
N ILE A 33 1.19 -4.73 -1.99
CA ILE A 33 0.35 -5.72 -2.71
C ILE A 33 0.45 -5.48 -4.21
N MET A 34 0.75 -6.55 -4.96
CA MET A 34 0.95 -6.52 -6.41
C MET A 34 0.18 -7.65 -7.08
N ASP A 35 -0.49 -7.33 -8.19
CA ASP A 35 -1.33 -8.27 -8.95
C ASP A 35 -0.61 -8.93 -10.14
N GLY A 36 0.61 -8.50 -10.46
CA GLY A 36 1.36 -8.94 -11.64
C GLY A 36 0.89 -8.33 -12.95
N LYS A 37 0.02 -7.28 -12.89
CA LYS A 37 -0.49 -6.53 -14.05
C LYS A 37 -0.02 -5.09 -13.99
N PHE A 38 -0.30 -4.39 -12.91
CA PHE A 38 0.20 -3.02 -12.68
C PHE A 38 1.74 -2.99 -12.60
N THR A 39 2.33 -4.02 -11.99
CA THR A 39 3.77 -4.29 -12.02
C THR A 39 4.01 -5.69 -12.57
N ASN A 40 5.27 -6.01 -12.95
CA ASN A 40 5.63 -7.38 -13.36
C ASN A 40 5.74 -8.36 -12.19
N GLU A 41 5.70 -7.86 -10.97
CA GLU A 41 5.78 -8.66 -9.76
C GLU A 41 4.38 -9.00 -9.24
N LYS A 42 4.24 -10.18 -8.64
CA LYS A 42 3.02 -10.60 -7.95
C LYS A 42 3.36 -10.99 -6.52
N THR A 43 2.56 -10.51 -5.58
CA THR A 43 2.59 -10.92 -4.17
C THR A 43 1.51 -11.98 -3.89
N MET A 44 1.24 -12.27 -2.62
CA MET A 44 0.08 -13.06 -2.20
C MET A 44 -1.22 -12.40 -2.69
N ASP A 45 -2.29 -13.16 -2.81
CA ASP A 45 -3.61 -12.59 -3.07
C ASP A 45 -4.20 -11.93 -1.80
N GLU A 46 -5.33 -11.27 -1.96
CA GLU A 46 -5.97 -10.51 -0.89
C GLU A 46 -6.45 -11.38 0.28
N TYR A 47 -6.83 -12.64 0.02
CA TYR A 47 -7.29 -13.57 1.06
C TYR A 47 -6.11 -14.12 1.86
N ASP A 48 -5.00 -14.44 1.21
CA ASP A 48 -3.76 -14.85 1.86
C ASP A 48 -3.20 -13.71 2.73
N PHE A 49 -3.28 -12.45 2.26
CA PHE A 49 -2.94 -11.29 3.07
C PHE A 49 -3.87 -11.12 4.27
N LEU A 50 -5.18 -11.27 4.07
CA LEU A 50 -6.15 -11.21 5.17
C LEU A 50 -5.78 -12.22 6.25
N ASP A 51 -5.48 -13.47 5.89
CA ASP A 51 -5.15 -14.52 6.85
C ASP A 51 -3.82 -14.29 7.56
N CYS A 52 -2.76 -13.89 6.83
CA CYS A 52 -1.46 -13.68 7.44
C CYS A 52 -1.37 -12.42 8.31
N LEU A 53 -2.18 -11.39 8.04
CA LEU A 53 -2.22 -10.14 8.80
C LEU A 53 -3.19 -10.19 9.98
N LYS A 54 -4.07 -11.18 10.03
CA LYS A 54 -5.06 -11.32 11.10
C LYS A 54 -4.40 -11.45 12.47
N GLY A 55 -4.84 -10.62 13.40
CA GLY A 55 -4.31 -10.59 14.78
C GLY A 55 -3.04 -9.76 14.97
N ILE A 56 -2.49 -9.13 13.93
CA ILE A 56 -1.47 -8.09 14.04
C ILE A 56 -2.12 -6.86 14.68
N LYS A 57 -1.46 -6.28 15.69
CA LYS A 57 -2.00 -5.15 16.50
C LYS A 57 -1.52 -3.79 15.98
N LYS A 58 -0.34 -3.77 15.38
CA LYS A 58 0.21 -2.55 14.82
C LYS A 58 -0.65 -2.06 13.65
N PRO A 59 -0.94 -0.74 13.56
CA PRO A 59 -1.71 -0.20 12.44
C PRO A 59 -1.07 -0.55 11.09
N LEU A 60 -1.91 -0.95 10.14
CA LEU A 60 -1.48 -1.31 8.79
C LEU A 60 -1.58 -0.10 7.86
N ASP A 61 -0.59 0.02 6.99
CA ASP A 61 -0.49 0.98 5.89
C ASP A 61 -0.36 0.15 4.59
N ILE A 62 -1.49 -0.01 3.89
CA ILE A 62 -1.59 -0.91 2.72
C ILE A 62 -1.37 -0.11 1.44
N HIS A 63 -0.43 -0.57 0.61
CA HIS A 63 -0.10 0.02 -0.67
C HIS A 63 -0.49 -0.93 -1.81
N LEU A 64 -1.49 -0.53 -2.60
CA LEU A 64 -2.04 -1.32 -3.69
C LEU A 64 -1.40 -0.95 -5.03
N MET A 65 -0.50 -1.78 -5.51
CA MET A 65 0.10 -1.74 -6.85
C MET A 65 -0.65 -2.70 -7.78
N VAL A 66 -1.93 -2.43 -8.02
CA VAL A 66 -2.86 -3.29 -8.76
C VAL A 66 -3.66 -2.48 -9.78
N GLU A 67 -4.09 -3.11 -10.89
CA GLU A 67 -4.91 -2.43 -11.90
C GLU A 67 -6.33 -2.15 -11.43
N ASP A 68 -6.94 -3.08 -10.68
CA ASP A 68 -8.27 -2.92 -10.09
C ASP A 68 -8.23 -3.15 -8.58
N PRO A 69 -8.22 -2.10 -7.76
CA PRO A 69 -8.22 -2.18 -6.30
C PRO A 69 -9.51 -2.70 -5.66
N THR A 70 -10.63 -2.79 -6.39
CA THR A 70 -11.97 -3.02 -5.81
C THR A 70 -11.98 -4.20 -4.84
N ASN A 71 -11.61 -5.39 -5.32
CA ASN A 71 -11.68 -6.61 -4.51
C ASN A 71 -10.69 -6.60 -3.34
N TYR A 72 -9.50 -6.02 -3.54
CA TYR A 72 -8.50 -5.85 -2.47
C TYR A 72 -9.04 -4.97 -1.34
N ILE A 73 -9.66 -3.84 -1.65
CA ILE A 73 -10.26 -2.94 -0.66
C ILE A 73 -11.39 -3.68 0.09
N GLU A 74 -12.28 -4.37 -0.66
CA GLU A 74 -13.43 -5.10 -0.08
C GLU A 74 -13.02 -6.22 0.87
N VAL A 75 -11.93 -6.90 0.62
CA VAL A 75 -11.43 -7.98 1.49
C VAL A 75 -10.62 -7.41 2.64
N LEU A 76 -9.68 -6.50 2.36
CA LEU A 76 -8.71 -6.04 3.34
C LEU A 76 -9.27 -5.01 4.34
N LYS A 77 -10.44 -4.41 4.07
CA LYS A 77 -11.14 -3.57 5.07
C LYS A 77 -11.42 -4.30 6.37
N GLU A 78 -11.57 -5.64 6.33
CA GLU A 78 -11.79 -6.47 7.52
C GLU A 78 -10.62 -6.42 8.53
N LEU A 79 -9.43 -6.03 8.07
CA LEU A 79 -8.26 -5.79 8.92
C LEU A 79 -8.30 -4.43 9.62
N ASN A 80 -9.28 -3.58 9.31
CA ASN A 80 -9.38 -2.21 9.79
C ASN A 80 -8.03 -1.45 9.66
N PRO A 81 -7.41 -1.43 8.45
CA PRO A 81 -6.12 -0.77 8.26
C PRO A 81 -6.24 0.73 8.55
N ARG A 82 -5.14 1.33 8.99
CA ARG A 82 -5.11 2.78 9.21
C ARG A 82 -5.18 3.53 7.88
N PHE A 83 -4.50 3.00 6.86
CA PHE A 83 -4.44 3.60 5.53
C PHE A 83 -4.48 2.54 4.43
N ILE A 84 -5.08 2.91 3.29
CA ILE A 84 -4.93 2.21 2.01
C ILE A 84 -4.57 3.26 0.97
N SER A 85 -3.50 3.04 0.20
CA SER A 85 -3.13 3.87 -0.94
C SER A 85 -3.31 3.14 -2.26
N VAL A 86 -3.76 3.89 -3.26
CA VAL A 86 -3.89 3.47 -4.65
C VAL A 86 -3.04 4.36 -5.54
N HIS A 87 -2.63 3.88 -6.70
CA HIS A 87 -1.82 4.63 -7.63
C HIS A 87 -2.63 5.65 -8.44
N ALA A 88 -2.08 6.85 -8.63
CA ALA A 88 -2.66 7.88 -9.49
C ALA A 88 -2.67 7.48 -10.99
N GLU A 89 -1.86 6.48 -11.34
CA GLU A 89 -1.71 5.99 -12.71
C GLU A 89 -2.82 5.00 -13.15
N ILE A 90 -3.63 4.50 -12.23
CA ILE A 90 -4.76 3.65 -12.60
C ILE A 90 -5.97 4.48 -13.04
N PRO A 91 -6.78 4.01 -14.00
CA PRO A 91 -8.00 4.71 -14.40
C PRO A 91 -8.95 4.93 -13.22
N ASP A 92 -9.60 6.09 -13.20
CA ASP A 92 -10.64 6.42 -12.21
C ASP A 92 -10.22 6.24 -10.74
N TYR A 93 -8.95 6.44 -10.40
CA TYR A 93 -8.41 6.23 -9.04
C TYR A 93 -9.24 6.95 -7.95
N LYS A 94 -9.90 8.07 -8.29
CA LYS A 94 -10.75 8.83 -7.35
C LYS A 94 -11.89 7.99 -6.78
N LYS A 95 -12.50 7.10 -7.58
CA LYS A 95 -13.57 6.21 -7.09
C LYS A 95 -13.08 5.24 -6.01
N TYR A 96 -11.81 4.85 -6.05
CA TYR A 96 -11.22 3.99 -5.03
C TYR A 96 -10.91 4.74 -3.74
N ILE A 97 -10.55 6.03 -3.85
CA ILE A 97 -10.41 6.92 -2.69
C ILE A 97 -11.77 7.05 -1.97
N ASP A 98 -12.84 7.31 -2.72
CA ASP A 98 -14.19 7.40 -2.17
C ASP A 98 -14.64 6.07 -1.55
N LEU A 99 -14.30 4.93 -2.18
CA LEU A 99 -14.58 3.59 -1.65
C LEU A 99 -13.84 3.35 -0.33
N ILE A 100 -12.55 3.70 -0.24
CA ILE A 100 -11.74 3.57 0.98
C ILE A 100 -12.36 4.41 2.11
N HIS A 101 -12.71 5.66 1.82
CA HIS A 101 -13.34 6.56 2.80
C HIS A 101 -14.71 6.05 3.27
N SER A 102 -15.48 5.38 2.40
CA SER A 102 -16.78 4.81 2.77
C SER A 102 -16.70 3.77 3.88
N TYR A 103 -15.51 3.18 4.10
CA TYR A 103 -15.20 2.25 5.18
C TYR A 103 -14.55 2.91 6.40
N ASN A 104 -14.49 4.24 6.46
CA ASN A 104 -13.78 5.01 7.51
C ASN A 104 -12.27 4.67 7.60
N ILE A 105 -11.66 4.31 6.48
CA ILE A 105 -10.22 4.07 6.33
C ILE A 105 -9.61 5.30 5.69
N GLY A 106 -8.41 5.71 6.14
CA GLY A 106 -7.68 6.82 5.52
C GLY A 106 -7.18 6.43 4.13
N ALA A 107 -7.44 7.29 3.13
CA ALA A 107 -6.98 7.06 1.77
C ALA A 107 -5.64 7.76 1.48
N GLY A 108 -4.79 7.10 0.69
CA GLY A 108 -3.55 7.67 0.15
C GLY A 108 -3.51 7.60 -1.37
N ILE A 109 -2.76 8.53 -1.98
CA ILE A 109 -2.41 8.46 -3.41
C ILE A 109 -0.91 8.16 -3.53
N ALA A 110 -0.56 7.07 -4.23
CA ALA A 110 0.81 6.78 -4.63
C ALA A 110 1.08 7.37 -6.02
N ILE A 111 2.26 7.95 -6.19
CA ILE A 111 2.69 8.61 -7.43
C ILE A 111 4.02 8.01 -7.86
N ASN A 112 4.08 7.46 -9.08
CA ASN A 112 5.29 6.90 -9.66
C ASN A 112 6.35 7.98 -9.93
N PRO A 113 7.66 7.62 -9.98
CA PRO A 113 8.75 8.57 -10.18
C PRO A 113 8.63 9.46 -11.42
N LYS A 114 7.97 8.99 -12.47
CA LYS A 114 7.79 9.73 -13.73
C LYS A 114 6.49 10.52 -13.80
N THR A 115 5.60 10.36 -12.84
CA THR A 115 4.30 11.05 -12.82
C THR A 115 4.47 12.41 -12.16
N ARG A 116 4.12 13.47 -12.89
CA ARG A 116 4.19 14.83 -12.35
C ARG A 116 3.03 15.08 -11.40
N VAL A 117 3.32 15.53 -10.19
CA VAL A 117 2.32 15.84 -9.14
C VAL A 117 1.23 16.80 -9.67
N MET A 118 1.60 17.79 -10.49
CA MET A 118 0.65 18.75 -11.08
C MET A 118 -0.41 18.11 -11.99
N ASN A 119 -0.22 16.87 -12.41
CA ASN A 119 -1.18 16.13 -13.24
C ASN A 119 -2.11 15.25 -12.40
N VAL A 120 -1.92 15.22 -11.07
CA VAL A 120 -2.73 14.40 -10.15
C VAL A 120 -3.75 15.30 -9.49
N GLU A 121 -5.01 14.97 -9.67
CA GLU A 121 -6.14 15.67 -9.06
C GLU A 121 -6.58 15.01 -7.76
N GLY A 122 -7.28 15.75 -6.90
CA GLY A 122 -7.87 15.21 -5.66
C GLY A 122 -6.86 14.99 -4.55
N LEU A 123 -5.68 15.62 -4.60
CA LEU A 123 -4.68 15.56 -3.53
C LEU A 123 -5.16 16.21 -2.22
N ASP A 124 -6.17 17.03 -2.29
CA ASP A 124 -6.85 17.64 -1.15
C ASP A 124 -7.89 16.72 -0.47
N ASN A 125 -8.19 15.59 -1.10
CA ASN A 125 -9.15 14.59 -0.60
C ASN A 125 -8.46 13.29 -0.14
N VAL A 126 -7.20 13.36 0.30
CA VAL A 126 -6.47 12.20 0.83
C VAL A 126 -5.69 12.57 2.08
N GLU A 127 -5.45 11.60 2.95
CA GLU A 127 -4.70 11.79 4.18
C GLU A 127 -3.19 11.89 3.94
N TYR A 128 -2.68 11.31 2.84
CA TYR A 128 -1.27 11.40 2.48
C TYR A 128 -1.01 11.12 1.01
N VAL A 129 0.17 11.54 0.56
CA VAL A 129 0.70 11.23 -0.77
C VAL A 129 1.96 10.37 -0.59
N LEU A 130 1.98 9.19 -1.22
CA LEU A 130 3.14 8.30 -1.27
C LEU A 130 3.96 8.63 -2.51
N VAL A 131 5.03 9.41 -2.34
CA VAL A 131 5.97 9.70 -3.43
C VAL A 131 6.92 8.53 -3.61
N MET A 132 6.77 7.82 -4.73
CA MET A 132 7.64 6.70 -5.07
C MET A 132 9.01 7.19 -5.51
N SER A 133 10.02 6.90 -4.72
CA SER A 133 11.42 7.22 -5.04
C SER A 133 12.15 6.12 -5.83
N VAL A 134 11.42 5.06 -6.17
CA VAL A 134 11.85 3.92 -6.99
C VAL A 134 10.66 3.47 -7.84
N ASN A 135 10.90 2.68 -8.89
CA ASN A 135 9.78 2.09 -9.64
C ASN A 135 9.01 1.09 -8.76
N PRO A 136 7.67 1.03 -8.84
CA PRO A 136 6.88 0.08 -8.07
C PRO A 136 7.23 -1.37 -8.46
N GLY A 137 7.16 -2.29 -7.49
CA GLY A 137 7.30 -3.72 -7.69
C GLY A 137 8.45 -4.37 -6.94
N LEU A 138 9.67 -3.86 -7.00
CA LEU A 138 10.85 -4.49 -6.39
C LEU A 138 11.39 -3.68 -5.21
N GLY A 139 11.68 -4.36 -4.12
CA GLY A 139 12.37 -3.76 -2.98
C GLY A 139 13.88 -3.66 -3.20
N GLY A 140 14.53 -2.67 -2.54
CA GLY A 140 15.99 -2.49 -2.53
C GLY A 140 16.60 -1.92 -3.78
N GLN A 141 15.82 -1.22 -4.56
CA GLN A 141 16.27 -0.42 -5.69
C GLN A 141 17.06 0.81 -5.21
N LYS A 142 17.88 1.35 -6.11
CA LYS A 142 18.54 2.64 -5.85
C LYS A 142 17.55 3.79 -6.02
N LEU A 143 17.65 4.77 -5.13
CA LEU A 143 16.89 6.03 -5.21
C LEU A 143 17.00 6.63 -6.62
N ILE A 144 15.88 7.10 -7.16
CA ILE A 144 15.81 7.92 -8.38
C ILE A 144 15.88 9.39 -7.92
N PRO A 145 16.98 10.12 -8.20
CA PRO A 145 17.20 11.45 -7.60
C PRO A 145 16.24 12.53 -8.10
N GLU A 146 15.58 12.30 -9.24
CA GLU A 146 14.68 13.26 -9.90
C GLU A 146 13.23 13.18 -9.42
N THR A 147 12.94 12.36 -8.40
CA THR A 147 11.58 12.23 -7.83
C THR A 147 11.28 13.27 -6.77
#